data_d1479bf5cdbcb1e32d41f2ced9bf71b9
#
_entry.id   d1479bf5cdbcb1e32d41f2ced9bf71b9
#
_cell.length_a   1.000
_cell.length_b   1.000
_cell.length_c   1.000
_cell.angle_alpha   90.00
_cell.angle_beta   90.00
_cell.angle_gamma   90.00
#
_symmetry.space_group_name_H-M   'P 1'
#
loop_
_entity.id
_entity.type
_entity.pdbx_description
1 polymer ?
#
loop_
_entity_poly.entity_id
_entity_poly.type
_entity_poly.pdbx_seq_one_letter_code
_entity_poly.pdbx_strand_id
1 'polypeptide(L)'
;MTLSVIFTTKSVILSAKMTIKDIKQRLIVMNIMRVKSIISTIIGACLLTSSLIIPSVFAQDNSDGRYRPDGRTFARNAANLFDDRLFEARTYETGTDVAQFASATIFYPLTLSFDLPNGVVVMSPGYRGTPEGYDWWGPMLASVGIITMIIETNTTEDNLEQRKNALIAGVELIKRENANSASPINNKVDESKIAIMGHSLGGGASLRAAEELGAEIKAVVPLTPYCCELGQSFEGDLSGVSTPTLIIATAEDTIAPPETHSRLLYDAINTSTSKVYLEFAEGAHNLPTNQGSELQTQGTYVYAFLQSNFTGESKYADFISGDGEDSFSTYETN
;
A
#
# COMPACT_ATOMS: atom_id res chain seq x y z
N MET A 1 33.25 -17.10 -56.40
CA MET A 1 32.85 -18.52 -56.56
C MET A 1 31.38 -18.63 -56.23
N THR A 2 30.55 -18.97 -57.23
CA THR A 2 29.08 -19.05 -57.06
C THR A 2 28.69 -20.52 -56.98
N LEU A 3 28.11 -20.97 -55.94
CA LEU A 3 27.60 -22.34 -55.75
C LEU A 3 26.07 -22.33 -56.04
N SER A 4 25.62 -23.23 -56.92
CA SER A 4 24.20 -23.44 -57.16
C SER A 4 23.71 -24.63 -56.36
N VAL A 5 22.74 -24.43 -55.48
CA VAL A 5 22.12 -25.50 -54.68
C VAL A 5 20.68 -25.66 -55.18
N ILE A 6 20.32 -26.89 -55.53
CA ILE A 6 18.98 -27.27 -56.01
C ILE A 6 18.22 -27.93 -54.86
N PHE A 7 17.11 -27.33 -54.44
CA PHE A 7 16.17 -27.96 -53.49
C PHE A 7 14.95 -28.51 -54.21
N THR A 8 14.66 -29.77 -54.05
CA THR A 8 13.42 -30.40 -54.54
C THR A 8 12.45 -30.57 -53.40
N THR A 9 11.40 -29.81 -53.34
CA THR A 9 10.14 -30.15 -52.67
C THR A 9 9.04 -30.21 -53.69
N LYS A 10 8.11 -31.14 -53.49
CA LYS A 10 7.06 -31.52 -54.46
C LYS A 10 6.54 -30.32 -55.27
N SER A 11 6.78 -30.33 -56.58
CA SER A 11 6.15 -29.56 -57.65
C SER A 11 6.64 -28.14 -57.95
N VAL A 12 7.72 -27.60 -57.36
CA VAL A 12 8.29 -26.32 -57.79
C VAL A 12 9.83 -26.41 -57.77
N ILE A 13 10.46 -26.28 -58.94
CA ILE A 13 11.92 -26.14 -59.03
C ILE A 13 12.24 -24.65 -58.96
N LEU A 14 12.75 -24.20 -57.80
CA LEU A 14 13.30 -22.85 -57.66
C LEU A 14 14.84 -22.93 -57.72
N SER A 15 15.43 -22.40 -58.78
CA SER A 15 16.87 -22.22 -58.88
C SER A 15 17.22 -20.85 -58.33
N ALA A 16 17.88 -20.81 -57.18
CA ALA A 16 18.40 -19.59 -56.58
C ALA A 16 19.93 -19.63 -56.58
N LYS A 17 20.61 -18.63 -57.20
CA LYS A 17 22.05 -18.40 -57.08
C LYS A 17 22.31 -17.68 -55.76
N MET A 18 22.91 -18.33 -54.82
CA MET A 18 23.32 -17.71 -53.52
C MET A 18 24.83 -17.48 -53.49
N THR A 19 25.24 -16.36 -52.93
CA THR A 19 26.67 -16.08 -52.70
C THR A 19 27.16 -16.74 -51.39
N ILE A 20 28.49 -16.96 -51.30
CA ILE A 20 29.09 -17.51 -50.05
C ILE A 20 28.75 -16.64 -48.83
N LYS A 21 28.54 -15.32 -49.05
CA LYS A 21 28.15 -14.38 -48.00
C LYS A 21 26.72 -14.66 -47.51
N ASP A 22 25.79 -14.96 -48.41
CA ASP A 22 24.40 -15.28 -48.07
C ASP A 22 24.27 -16.60 -47.28
N ILE A 23 25.09 -17.60 -47.66
CA ILE A 23 25.17 -18.88 -46.96
C ILE A 23 25.71 -18.71 -45.53
N LYS A 24 26.80 -17.91 -45.37
CA LYS A 24 27.32 -17.62 -44.03
C LYS A 24 26.33 -16.88 -43.15
N GLN A 25 25.61 -15.91 -43.71
CA GLN A 25 24.61 -15.14 -42.96
C GLN A 25 23.40 -16.02 -42.51
N ARG A 26 22.94 -16.92 -43.37
CA ARG A 26 21.87 -17.89 -43.00
C ARG A 26 22.33 -18.92 -41.97
N LEU A 27 23.58 -19.39 -42.05
CA LEU A 27 24.16 -20.30 -41.05
C LEU A 27 24.29 -19.61 -39.67
N ILE A 28 24.65 -18.33 -39.63
CA ILE A 28 24.69 -17.55 -38.38
C ILE A 28 23.27 -17.43 -37.80
N VAL A 29 22.27 -17.09 -38.62
CA VAL A 29 20.87 -16.95 -38.15
C VAL A 29 20.32 -18.31 -37.68
N MET A 30 20.60 -19.40 -38.38
CA MET A 30 20.18 -20.74 -37.96
C MET A 30 20.85 -21.20 -36.65
N ASN A 31 22.13 -20.86 -36.45
CA ASN A 31 22.80 -21.15 -35.19
C ASN A 31 22.26 -20.31 -34.03
N ILE A 32 21.92 -19.04 -34.27
CA ILE A 32 21.27 -18.18 -33.26
C ILE A 32 19.87 -18.71 -32.91
N MET A 33 19.08 -19.18 -33.87
CA MET A 33 17.79 -19.79 -33.61
C MET A 33 17.90 -21.10 -32.83
N ARG A 34 18.90 -21.97 -33.14
CA ARG A 34 19.15 -23.20 -32.37
C ARG A 34 19.60 -22.89 -30.96
N VAL A 35 20.48 -21.93 -30.75
CA VAL A 35 20.90 -21.51 -29.41
C VAL A 35 19.72 -20.94 -28.61
N LYS A 36 18.86 -20.12 -29.21
CA LYS A 36 17.65 -19.63 -28.56
C LYS A 36 16.67 -20.76 -28.20
N SER A 37 16.50 -21.75 -29.08
CA SER A 37 15.65 -22.93 -28.81
C SER A 37 16.21 -23.78 -27.67
N ILE A 38 17.54 -23.99 -27.62
CA ILE A 38 18.21 -24.74 -26.54
C ILE A 38 18.09 -23.98 -25.22
N ILE A 39 18.32 -22.66 -25.24
CA ILE A 39 18.19 -21.81 -24.04
C ILE A 39 16.73 -21.83 -23.52
N SER A 40 15.74 -21.70 -24.40
CA SER A 40 14.32 -21.80 -24.00
C SER A 40 13.97 -23.17 -23.40
N THR A 41 14.55 -24.26 -23.96
CA THR A 41 14.32 -25.62 -23.45
C THR A 41 15.01 -25.84 -22.12
N ILE A 42 16.23 -25.31 -21.92
CA ILE A 42 16.96 -25.39 -20.66
C ILE A 42 16.27 -24.53 -19.57
N ILE A 43 15.81 -23.33 -19.91
CA ILE A 43 15.05 -22.50 -18.97
C ILE A 43 13.71 -23.16 -18.61
N GLY A 44 13.01 -23.74 -19.58
CA GLY A 44 11.80 -24.52 -19.33
C GLY A 44 12.03 -25.76 -18.46
N ALA A 45 13.13 -26.48 -18.68
CA ALA A 45 13.50 -27.67 -17.89
C ALA A 45 13.96 -27.30 -16.47
N CYS A 46 14.72 -26.20 -16.31
CA CYS A 46 15.09 -25.70 -14.98
C CYS A 46 13.87 -25.19 -14.18
N LEU A 47 12.85 -24.65 -14.85
CA LEU A 47 11.59 -24.26 -14.19
C LEU A 47 10.72 -25.46 -13.79
N LEU A 48 10.90 -26.63 -14.42
CA LEU A 48 10.16 -27.85 -14.10
C LEU A 48 10.85 -28.77 -13.07
N THR A 49 12.14 -28.58 -12.79
CA THR A 49 12.88 -29.40 -11.83
C THR A 49 13.30 -28.71 -10.55
N SER A 50 13.07 -27.39 -10.45
CA SER A 50 13.22 -26.63 -9.19
C SER A 50 11.90 -26.54 -8.41
N SER A 51 11.08 -27.59 -8.41
CA SER A 51 10.14 -27.84 -7.31
C SER A 51 10.92 -28.30 -6.07
N LEU A 52 11.99 -27.58 -5.74
CA LEU A 52 12.47 -27.53 -4.38
C LEU A 52 11.35 -26.88 -3.59
N ILE A 53 10.76 -27.67 -2.71
CA ILE A 53 9.93 -27.29 -1.59
C ILE A 53 10.56 -26.05 -0.93
N ILE A 54 10.28 -24.88 -1.47
CA ILE A 54 10.23 -23.68 -0.66
C ILE A 54 9.05 -23.96 0.23
N PRO A 55 9.20 -24.08 1.56
CA PRO A 55 8.04 -24.14 2.42
C PRO A 55 7.21 -22.95 2.00
N SER A 56 5.98 -23.21 1.60
CA SER A 56 5.02 -22.18 1.26
C SER A 56 4.86 -21.32 2.52
N VAL A 57 5.65 -20.24 2.60
CA VAL A 57 5.44 -19.19 3.55
C VAL A 57 4.13 -18.57 3.12
N PHE A 58 3.05 -19.19 3.60
CA PHE A 58 1.70 -18.69 3.66
C PHE A 58 1.34 -17.67 2.55
N ALA A 59 1.23 -18.16 1.30
CA ALA A 59 0.37 -17.50 0.35
C ALA A 59 -1.03 -17.59 0.96
N GLN A 60 -1.56 -16.47 1.42
CA GLN A 60 -2.95 -16.36 1.79
C GLN A 60 -3.73 -16.74 0.54
N ASP A 61 -4.55 -17.79 0.62
CA ASP A 61 -5.36 -18.27 -0.50
C ASP A 61 -6.38 -17.17 -0.83
N ASN A 62 -6.01 -16.32 -1.78
CA ASN A 62 -6.91 -15.32 -2.31
C ASN A 62 -7.74 -15.99 -3.37
N SER A 63 -9.02 -16.15 -3.11
CA SER A 63 -10.01 -16.77 -4.00
C SER A 63 -10.09 -16.14 -5.41
N ASP A 64 -9.44 -14.98 -5.63
CA ASP A 64 -9.39 -14.27 -6.90
C ASP A 64 -8.07 -14.47 -7.69
N GLY A 65 -7.11 -15.24 -7.15
CA GLY A 65 -5.83 -15.57 -7.80
C GLY A 65 -4.85 -14.40 -7.98
N ARG A 66 -5.11 -13.23 -7.39
CA ARG A 66 -4.21 -12.09 -7.46
C ARG A 66 -3.08 -12.21 -6.44
N TYR A 67 -1.86 -11.88 -6.86
CA TYR A 67 -0.74 -11.76 -5.91
C TYR A 67 -0.99 -10.56 -4.99
N ARG A 68 -0.97 -10.81 -3.70
CA ARG A 68 -1.02 -9.76 -2.67
C ARG A 68 0.23 -9.85 -1.81
N PRO A 69 0.87 -8.72 -1.47
CA PRO A 69 1.98 -8.74 -0.53
C PRO A 69 1.55 -9.38 0.79
N ASP A 70 2.41 -10.21 1.37
CA ASP A 70 2.14 -10.83 2.66
C ASP A 70 2.32 -9.82 3.81
N GLY A 71 1.25 -9.10 4.13
CA GLY A 71 1.23 -8.14 5.23
C GLY A 71 1.62 -8.74 6.59
N ARG A 72 1.48 -10.07 6.76
CA ARG A 72 1.90 -10.77 8.00
C ARG A 72 3.42 -10.81 8.18
N THR A 73 4.20 -10.81 7.11
CA THR A 73 5.66 -10.71 7.21
C THR A 73 6.06 -9.34 7.78
N PHE A 74 5.46 -8.27 7.29
CA PHE A 74 5.68 -6.93 7.81
C PHE A 74 5.19 -6.79 9.25
N ALA A 75 4.02 -7.33 9.57
CA ALA A 75 3.48 -7.38 10.93
C ALA A 75 4.40 -8.12 11.90
N ARG A 76 5.00 -9.25 11.47
CA ARG A 76 5.95 -10.01 12.29
C ARG A 76 7.19 -9.19 12.62
N ASN A 77 7.73 -8.46 11.66
CA ASN A 77 8.90 -7.63 11.87
C ASN A 77 8.60 -6.49 12.83
N ALA A 78 7.48 -5.80 12.68
CA ALA A 78 7.03 -4.78 13.62
C ALA A 78 6.78 -5.36 15.03
N ALA A 79 6.07 -6.49 15.14
CA ALA A 79 5.82 -7.15 16.40
C ALA A 79 7.12 -7.56 17.12
N ASN A 80 8.11 -8.11 16.40
CA ASN A 80 9.40 -8.46 16.96
C ASN A 80 10.19 -7.25 17.44
N LEU A 81 10.13 -6.13 16.72
CA LEU A 81 10.83 -4.90 17.11
C LEU A 81 10.33 -4.33 18.45
N PHE A 82 9.05 -4.48 18.73
CA PHE A 82 8.41 -3.91 19.92
C PHE A 82 8.05 -4.96 20.99
N ASP A 83 8.44 -6.22 20.82
CA ASP A 83 8.03 -7.35 21.66
C ASP A 83 6.50 -7.51 21.77
N ASP A 84 5.81 -7.20 20.68
CA ASP A 84 4.37 -7.25 20.60
C ASP A 84 3.85 -8.62 20.13
N ARG A 85 2.59 -8.89 20.42
CA ARG A 85 1.95 -10.12 19.98
C ARG A 85 1.58 -10.04 18.51
N LEU A 86 1.70 -11.18 17.82
CA LEU A 86 1.22 -11.35 16.45
C LEU A 86 -0.09 -12.16 16.45
N PHE A 87 -1.12 -11.62 15.79
CA PHE A 87 -2.45 -12.21 15.70
C PHE A 87 -2.72 -12.77 14.29
N GLU A 88 -3.64 -13.73 14.20
CA GLU A 88 -4.22 -14.12 12.93
C GLU A 88 -5.24 -13.06 12.49
N ALA A 89 -5.10 -12.56 11.27
CA ALA A 89 -6.03 -11.60 10.69
C ALA A 89 -7.18 -12.31 9.95
N ARG A 90 -8.38 -11.74 10.05
CA ARG A 90 -9.57 -12.10 9.28
C ARG A 90 -10.13 -10.88 8.60
N THR A 91 -11.00 -11.10 7.60
CA THR A 91 -11.62 -10.01 6.85
C THR A 91 -13.09 -10.29 6.58
N TYR A 92 -13.87 -9.23 6.42
CA TYR A 92 -15.24 -9.26 5.92
C TYR A 92 -15.57 -7.93 5.23
N GLU A 93 -16.59 -7.96 4.38
CA GLU A 93 -17.11 -6.78 3.68
C GLU A 93 -18.35 -6.25 4.38
N THR A 94 -18.53 -4.92 4.38
CA THR A 94 -19.66 -4.22 4.96
C THR A 94 -19.86 -2.85 4.29
N GLY A 95 -20.83 -2.07 4.77
CA GLY A 95 -20.99 -0.67 4.39
C GLY A 95 -21.72 -0.41 3.08
N THR A 96 -22.30 -1.42 2.44
CA THR A 96 -23.08 -1.27 1.19
C THR A 96 -24.34 -0.41 1.36
N ASP A 97 -24.72 -0.07 2.59
CA ASP A 97 -25.82 0.82 2.96
C ASP A 97 -25.37 2.27 3.24
N VAL A 98 -24.09 2.58 3.10
CA VAL A 98 -23.49 3.90 3.33
C VAL A 98 -23.48 4.69 2.01
N ALA A 99 -24.14 5.85 2.00
CA ALA A 99 -24.26 6.64 0.77
C ALA A 99 -22.93 7.26 0.29
N GLN A 100 -21.96 7.46 1.19
CA GLN A 100 -20.70 8.15 0.94
C GLN A 100 -19.64 7.28 0.28
N PHE A 101 -19.84 5.95 0.22
CA PHE A 101 -18.94 5.01 -0.45
C PHE A 101 -19.68 3.73 -0.83
N ALA A 102 -19.12 2.93 -1.75
CA ALA A 102 -19.77 1.74 -2.29
C ALA A 102 -19.75 0.56 -1.31
N SER A 103 -18.62 0.31 -0.66
CA SER A 103 -18.44 -0.74 0.34
C SER A 103 -17.15 -0.48 1.15
N ALA A 104 -16.89 -1.34 2.12
CA ALA A 104 -15.63 -1.33 2.85
C ALA A 104 -15.22 -2.76 3.23
N THR A 105 -13.92 -3.03 3.18
CA THR A 105 -13.32 -4.26 3.68
C THR A 105 -12.72 -4.00 5.05
N ILE A 106 -13.16 -4.77 6.05
CA ILE A 106 -12.63 -4.70 7.42
C ILE A 106 -11.73 -5.90 7.68
N PHE A 107 -10.50 -5.63 8.10
CA PHE A 107 -9.52 -6.60 8.60
C PHE A 107 -9.45 -6.49 10.11
N TYR A 108 -9.47 -7.64 10.80
CA TYR A 108 -9.51 -7.67 12.27
C TYR A 108 -8.75 -8.88 12.83
N PRO A 109 -8.19 -8.77 14.05
CA PRO A 109 -7.58 -9.90 14.74
C PRO A 109 -8.61 -10.98 15.08
N LEU A 110 -8.34 -12.24 14.70
CA LEU A 110 -9.27 -13.34 14.96
C LEU A 110 -9.36 -13.70 16.44
N THR A 111 -8.23 -13.73 17.13
CA THR A 111 -8.15 -14.22 18.50
C THR A 111 -8.55 -13.16 19.51
N LEU A 112 -9.50 -13.51 20.35
CA LEU A 112 -9.97 -12.69 21.49
C LEU A 112 -9.00 -12.71 22.69
N SER A 113 -7.79 -13.24 22.53
CA SER A 113 -6.79 -13.37 23.60
C SER A 113 -5.87 -12.15 23.74
N PHE A 114 -6.24 -11.04 23.13
CA PHE A 114 -5.58 -9.75 23.31
C PHE A 114 -6.45 -8.83 24.18
N ASP A 115 -5.85 -7.80 24.74
CA ASP A 115 -6.56 -6.83 25.55
C ASP A 115 -7.55 -6.07 24.68
N LEU A 116 -8.85 -6.35 24.88
CA LEU A 116 -9.96 -5.67 24.24
C LEU A 116 -10.31 -4.40 25.01
N PRO A 117 -10.85 -3.41 24.32
CA PRO A 117 -11.06 -3.25 22.88
C PRO A 117 -9.84 -2.68 22.15
N ASN A 118 -9.80 -2.88 20.82
CA ASN A 118 -8.67 -2.48 19.97
C ASN A 118 -8.83 -1.11 19.32
N GLY A 119 -7.70 -0.52 18.94
CA GLY A 119 -7.69 0.62 18.05
C GLY A 119 -8.10 0.23 16.62
N VAL A 120 -8.53 1.23 15.86
CA VAL A 120 -8.95 1.06 14.47
C VAL A 120 -8.41 2.17 13.59
N VAL A 121 -8.12 1.84 12.32
CA VAL A 121 -7.79 2.80 11.28
C VAL A 121 -8.77 2.66 10.12
N VAL A 122 -9.27 3.80 9.61
CA VAL A 122 -10.11 3.88 8.41
C VAL A 122 -9.28 4.48 7.29
N MET A 123 -9.18 3.79 6.15
CA MET A 123 -8.32 4.18 5.04
C MET A 123 -9.11 4.47 3.76
N SER A 124 -8.77 5.58 3.08
CA SER A 124 -9.28 5.93 1.75
C SER A 124 -8.19 5.76 0.69
N PRO A 125 -8.48 5.07 -0.44
CA PRO A 125 -7.60 5.00 -1.60
C PRO A 125 -7.34 6.36 -2.25
N GLY A 126 -6.34 6.43 -3.15
CA GLY A 126 -6.07 7.56 -4.03
C GLY A 126 -7.00 7.61 -5.26
N TYR A 127 -6.84 8.64 -6.10
CA TYR A 127 -7.54 8.76 -7.38
C TYR A 127 -7.27 7.53 -8.26
N ARG A 128 -8.32 6.93 -8.79
CA ARG A 128 -8.31 5.66 -9.55
C ARG A 128 -7.79 4.44 -8.76
N GLY A 129 -7.57 4.58 -7.45
CA GLY A 129 -7.23 3.48 -6.57
C GLY A 129 -8.47 2.69 -6.16
N THR A 130 -8.29 1.38 -5.96
CA THR A 130 -9.28 0.47 -5.40
C THR A 130 -8.73 -0.18 -4.14
N PRO A 131 -9.55 -0.76 -3.25
CA PRO A 131 -9.08 -1.40 -2.02
C PRO A 131 -7.97 -2.42 -2.23
N GLU A 132 -8.03 -3.17 -3.33
CA GLU A 132 -7.03 -4.19 -3.67
C GLU A 132 -5.62 -3.62 -3.85
N GLY A 133 -5.49 -2.36 -4.23
CA GLY A 133 -4.19 -1.68 -4.33
C GLY A 133 -3.51 -1.46 -2.99
N TYR A 134 -4.23 -1.63 -1.89
CA TYR A 134 -3.78 -1.33 -0.51
C TYR A 134 -3.95 -2.52 0.44
N ASP A 135 -4.26 -3.68 -0.09
CA ASP A 135 -4.60 -4.88 0.70
C ASP A 135 -3.55 -5.28 1.74
N TRP A 136 -2.29 -4.95 1.52
CA TRP A 136 -1.24 -5.31 2.46
C TRP A 136 -1.36 -4.61 3.83
N TRP A 137 -1.95 -3.39 3.86
CA TRP A 137 -2.18 -2.64 5.10
C TRP A 137 -3.14 -3.37 6.04
N GLY A 138 -4.21 -3.95 5.49
CA GLY A 138 -5.23 -4.64 6.27
C GLY A 138 -4.67 -5.76 7.14
N PRO A 139 -4.12 -6.84 6.55
CA PRO A 139 -3.55 -7.94 7.31
C PRO A 139 -2.30 -7.53 8.12
N MET A 140 -1.52 -6.54 7.67
CA MET A 140 -0.39 -6.02 8.43
C MET A 140 -0.85 -5.45 9.77
N LEU A 141 -1.72 -4.45 9.75
CA LEU A 141 -2.19 -3.78 10.96
C LEU A 141 -3.08 -4.69 11.84
N ALA A 142 -3.95 -5.50 11.23
CA ALA A 142 -4.76 -6.46 11.97
C ALA A 142 -3.90 -7.52 12.68
N SER A 143 -2.80 -7.97 12.07
CA SER A 143 -1.88 -8.93 12.69
C SER A 143 -1.13 -8.37 13.90
N VAL A 144 -1.01 -7.06 14.03
CA VAL A 144 -0.46 -6.40 15.23
C VAL A 144 -1.55 -5.78 16.12
N GLY A 145 -2.79 -6.17 15.93
CA GLY A 145 -3.89 -5.82 16.85
C GLY A 145 -4.69 -4.58 16.49
N ILE A 146 -4.47 -3.94 15.34
CA ILE A 146 -5.21 -2.75 14.90
C ILE A 146 -6.24 -3.16 13.84
N ILE A 147 -7.53 -2.96 14.12
CA ILE A 147 -8.61 -3.17 13.15
C ILE A 147 -8.40 -2.16 12.00
N THR A 148 -8.49 -2.63 10.76
CA THR A 148 -8.26 -1.78 9.59
C THR A 148 -9.46 -1.86 8.66
N MET A 149 -10.04 -0.72 8.32
CA MET A 149 -11.08 -0.59 7.31
C MET A 149 -10.52 0.10 6.07
N ILE A 150 -10.66 -0.53 4.91
CA ILE A 150 -10.30 0.07 3.62
C ILE A 150 -11.59 0.34 2.85
N ILE A 151 -11.84 1.60 2.52
CA ILE A 151 -13.04 2.06 1.83
C ILE A 151 -12.91 1.80 0.33
N GLU A 152 -13.96 1.26 -0.29
CA GLU A 152 -14.20 1.32 -1.72
C GLU A 152 -15.04 2.56 -2.04
N THR A 153 -14.46 3.54 -2.71
CA THR A 153 -15.16 4.78 -3.08
C THR A 153 -16.32 4.52 -4.06
N ASN A 154 -17.33 5.38 -4.11
CA ASN A 154 -18.49 5.21 -5.02
C ASN A 154 -18.05 5.14 -6.48
N THR A 155 -17.04 5.92 -6.84
CA THR A 155 -16.30 5.78 -8.09
C THR A 155 -14.82 5.93 -7.83
N THR A 156 -13.98 5.32 -8.65
CA THR A 156 -12.52 5.48 -8.52
C THR A 156 -12.06 6.92 -8.79
N GLU A 157 -12.92 7.75 -9.38
CA GLU A 157 -12.67 9.17 -9.70
C GLU A 157 -13.28 10.15 -8.68
N ASP A 158 -13.80 9.64 -7.55
CA ASP A 158 -14.30 10.49 -6.47
C ASP A 158 -13.23 11.55 -6.10
N ASN A 159 -13.67 12.79 -5.96
CA ASN A 159 -12.80 13.92 -5.65
C ASN A 159 -12.42 13.97 -4.16
N LEU A 160 -11.63 14.97 -3.78
CA LEU A 160 -11.14 15.15 -2.42
C LEU A 160 -12.29 15.27 -1.40
N GLU A 161 -13.33 16.04 -1.70
CA GLU A 161 -14.46 16.24 -0.79
C GLU A 161 -15.28 14.96 -0.60
N GLN A 162 -15.50 14.19 -1.67
CA GLN A 162 -16.19 12.91 -1.60
C GLN A 162 -15.40 11.90 -0.74
N ARG A 163 -14.06 11.85 -0.89
CA ARG A 163 -13.21 10.99 -0.08
C ARG A 163 -13.14 11.44 1.38
N LYS A 164 -13.16 12.74 1.65
CA LYS A 164 -13.29 13.30 3.01
C LYS A 164 -14.58 12.79 3.66
N ASN A 165 -15.72 12.96 2.97
CA ASN A 165 -17.01 12.51 3.47
C ASN A 165 -17.08 10.98 3.63
N ALA A 166 -16.41 10.22 2.77
CA ALA A 166 -16.29 8.77 2.90
C ALA A 166 -15.50 8.36 4.16
N LEU A 167 -14.40 9.04 4.48
CA LEU A 167 -13.63 8.80 5.71
C LEU A 167 -14.46 9.09 6.97
N ILE A 168 -15.17 10.21 7.00
CA ILE A 168 -16.06 10.57 8.12
C ILE A 168 -17.17 9.51 8.28
N ALA A 169 -17.83 9.14 7.19
CA ALA A 169 -18.85 8.09 7.22
C ALA A 169 -18.27 6.71 7.58
N GLY A 170 -17.01 6.45 7.25
CA GLY A 170 -16.29 5.25 7.65
C GLY A 170 -16.05 5.18 9.15
N VAL A 171 -15.70 6.29 9.79
CA VAL A 171 -15.59 6.38 11.25
C VAL A 171 -16.95 6.06 11.91
N GLU A 172 -18.04 6.59 11.38
CA GLU A 172 -19.38 6.29 11.89
C GLU A 172 -19.79 4.83 11.63
N LEU A 173 -19.41 4.25 10.49
CA LEU A 173 -19.65 2.84 10.21
C LEU A 173 -18.93 1.92 11.22
N ILE A 174 -17.68 2.22 11.58
CA ILE A 174 -16.94 1.46 12.60
C ILE A 174 -17.67 1.47 13.93
N LYS A 175 -18.21 2.60 14.37
CA LYS A 175 -19.02 2.69 15.61
C LYS A 175 -20.30 1.85 15.51
N ARG A 176 -20.98 1.90 14.35
CA ARG A 176 -22.15 1.05 14.09
C ARG A 176 -21.81 -0.44 14.13
N GLU A 177 -20.72 -0.86 13.49
CA GLU A 177 -20.24 -2.24 13.49
C GLU A 177 -19.87 -2.70 14.89
N ASN A 178 -19.24 -1.85 15.69
CA ASN A 178 -18.92 -2.11 17.09
C ASN A 178 -20.19 -2.35 17.94
N ALA A 179 -21.26 -1.62 17.67
CA ALA A 179 -22.55 -1.77 18.36
C ALA A 179 -23.42 -2.92 17.81
N ASN A 180 -23.14 -3.42 16.62
CA ASN A 180 -23.95 -4.44 15.93
C ASN A 180 -23.60 -5.84 16.42
N SER A 181 -24.55 -6.51 17.11
CA SER A 181 -24.34 -7.87 17.63
C SER A 181 -24.09 -8.94 16.56
N ALA A 182 -24.40 -8.67 15.29
CA ALA A 182 -24.12 -9.57 14.17
C ALA A 182 -22.73 -9.34 13.55
N SER A 183 -22.07 -8.23 13.89
CA SER A 183 -20.74 -7.90 13.34
C SER A 183 -19.64 -8.74 13.97
N PRO A 184 -18.64 -9.19 13.17
CA PRO A 184 -17.44 -9.85 13.71
C PRO A 184 -16.65 -8.99 14.68
N ILE A 185 -16.76 -7.66 14.63
CA ILE A 185 -16.07 -6.72 15.52
C ILE A 185 -16.97 -6.13 16.62
N ASN A 186 -18.13 -6.74 16.87
CA ASN A 186 -19.04 -6.31 17.94
C ASN A 186 -18.32 -6.26 19.29
N ASN A 187 -18.40 -5.12 19.98
CA ASN A 187 -17.70 -4.83 21.24
C ASN A 187 -16.17 -5.06 21.22
N LYS A 188 -15.53 -4.91 20.06
CA LYS A 188 -14.08 -5.11 19.88
C LYS A 188 -13.32 -3.83 19.53
N VAL A 189 -14.01 -2.73 19.30
CA VAL A 189 -13.42 -1.43 18.96
C VAL A 189 -13.38 -0.55 20.20
N ASP A 190 -12.22 0.00 20.51
CA ASP A 190 -12.08 1.14 21.42
C ASP A 190 -12.34 2.43 20.63
N GLU A 191 -13.54 2.96 20.74
CA GLU A 191 -13.94 4.17 20.02
C GLU A 191 -13.14 5.43 20.44
N SER A 192 -12.38 5.34 21.52
CA SER A 192 -11.40 6.37 21.88
C SER A 192 -10.06 6.26 21.14
N LYS A 193 -9.86 5.20 20.31
CA LYS A 193 -8.64 4.87 19.59
C LYS A 193 -8.89 4.71 18.09
N ILE A 194 -9.51 5.71 17.49
CA ILE A 194 -9.78 5.75 16.06
C ILE A 194 -8.72 6.61 15.36
N ALA A 195 -8.21 6.15 14.23
CA ALA A 195 -7.35 6.90 13.33
C ALA A 195 -7.89 6.86 11.91
N ILE A 196 -7.47 7.81 11.09
CA ILE A 196 -7.76 7.82 9.66
C ILE A 196 -6.46 7.88 8.85
N MET A 197 -6.49 7.28 7.66
CA MET A 197 -5.34 7.18 6.78
C MET A 197 -5.81 7.32 5.33
N GLY A 198 -4.92 7.71 4.44
CA GLY A 198 -5.26 7.73 3.03
C GLY A 198 -4.06 7.99 2.14
N HIS A 199 -4.16 7.54 0.89
CA HIS A 199 -3.14 7.74 -0.14
C HIS A 199 -3.56 8.84 -1.11
N SER A 200 -2.62 9.68 -1.55
CA SER A 200 -2.85 10.68 -2.61
C SER A 200 -4.03 11.60 -2.28
N LEU A 201 -5.09 11.67 -3.13
CA LEU A 201 -6.33 12.37 -2.79
C LEU A 201 -6.98 11.85 -1.50
N GLY A 202 -6.87 10.56 -1.20
CA GLY A 202 -7.29 10.02 0.09
C GLY A 202 -6.45 10.55 1.26
N GLY A 203 -5.15 10.80 1.02
CA GLY A 203 -4.25 11.43 2.00
C GLY A 203 -4.61 12.89 2.27
N GLY A 204 -4.86 13.67 1.24
CA GLY A 204 -5.37 15.03 1.39
C GLY A 204 -6.74 15.06 2.06
N ALA A 205 -7.63 14.14 1.67
CA ALA A 205 -8.95 13.99 2.27
C ALA A 205 -8.87 13.62 3.76
N SER A 206 -7.87 12.84 4.18
CA SER A 206 -7.68 12.49 5.60
C SER A 206 -7.32 13.72 6.44
N LEU A 207 -6.51 14.64 5.93
CA LEU A 207 -6.22 15.91 6.62
C LEU A 207 -7.49 16.78 6.77
N ARG A 208 -8.30 16.89 5.70
CA ARG A 208 -9.55 17.63 5.75
C ARG A 208 -10.59 16.96 6.65
N ALA A 209 -10.65 15.65 6.67
CA ALA A 209 -11.49 14.91 7.62
C ALA A 209 -11.03 15.10 9.07
N ALA A 210 -9.71 15.19 9.31
CA ALA A 210 -9.16 15.43 10.65
C ALA A 210 -9.53 16.82 11.20
N GLU A 211 -9.63 17.84 10.34
CA GLU A 211 -10.12 19.16 10.77
C GLU A 211 -11.58 19.10 11.27
N GLU A 212 -12.41 18.26 10.63
CA GLU A 212 -13.84 18.14 10.95
C GLU A 212 -14.08 17.18 12.14
N LEU A 213 -13.37 16.05 12.19
CA LEU A 213 -13.49 15.05 13.26
C LEU A 213 -12.81 15.49 14.57
N GLY A 214 -11.75 16.28 14.49
CA GLY A 214 -11.06 16.81 15.66
C GLY A 214 -10.71 15.73 16.70
N ALA A 215 -11.25 15.87 17.91
CA ALA A 215 -10.97 14.97 19.04
C ALA A 215 -11.59 13.57 18.91
N GLU A 216 -12.45 13.33 17.92
CA GLU A 216 -13.02 11.99 17.67
C GLU A 216 -11.98 10.99 17.18
N ILE A 217 -10.87 11.47 16.63
CA ILE A 217 -9.77 10.64 16.16
C ILE A 217 -8.47 10.96 16.90
N LYS A 218 -7.58 9.97 17.02
CA LYS A 218 -6.31 10.06 17.76
C LYS A 218 -5.09 10.22 16.88
N ALA A 219 -5.21 9.90 15.59
CA ALA A 219 -4.11 10.02 14.64
C ALA A 219 -4.65 10.18 13.21
N VAL A 220 -3.88 10.86 12.38
CA VAL A 220 -4.08 10.92 10.94
C VAL A 220 -2.78 10.60 10.21
N VAL A 221 -2.86 9.76 9.16
CA VAL A 221 -1.69 9.29 8.42
C VAL A 221 -1.90 9.52 6.91
N PRO A 222 -1.58 10.71 6.40
CA PRO A 222 -1.54 10.97 4.96
C PRO A 222 -0.31 10.31 4.32
N LEU A 223 -0.55 9.51 3.28
CA LEU A 223 0.47 8.78 2.53
C LEU A 223 0.62 9.41 1.15
N THR A 224 1.81 9.91 0.80
CA THR A 224 2.08 10.67 -0.44
C THR A 224 0.89 11.59 -0.81
N PRO A 225 0.48 12.51 0.10
CA PRO A 225 -0.81 13.17 0.03
C PRO A 225 -0.92 14.18 -1.10
N TYR A 226 -2.12 14.25 -1.71
CA TYR A 226 -2.51 15.26 -2.70
C TYR A 226 -3.77 15.98 -2.17
N CYS A 227 -3.65 17.23 -1.75
CA CYS A 227 -4.75 17.97 -1.05
C CYS A 227 -5.24 19.21 -1.83
N CYS A 228 -5.58 19.03 -3.09
CA CYS A 228 -6.11 20.07 -3.96
C CYS A 228 -6.79 19.45 -5.19
N GLU A 229 -7.26 20.28 -6.12
CA GLU A 229 -7.71 19.77 -7.41
C GLU A 229 -6.52 19.27 -8.25
N LEU A 230 -6.74 18.23 -9.05
CA LEU A 230 -5.69 17.62 -9.87
C LEU A 230 -4.99 18.65 -10.76
N GLY A 231 -3.67 18.66 -10.72
CA GLY A 231 -2.83 19.60 -11.46
C GLY A 231 -2.54 20.91 -10.75
N GLN A 232 -2.98 21.07 -9.49
CA GLN A 232 -2.71 22.25 -8.67
C GLN A 232 -1.75 21.91 -7.53
N SER A 233 -0.94 22.89 -7.12
CA SER A 233 -0.19 22.83 -5.87
C SER A 233 -1.11 23.13 -4.68
N PHE A 234 -0.73 22.67 -3.50
CA PHE A 234 -1.46 23.01 -2.30
C PHE A 234 -1.30 24.52 -1.98
N GLU A 235 -2.42 25.21 -1.92
CA GLU A 235 -2.54 26.59 -1.47
C GLU A 235 -3.69 26.66 -0.46
N GLY A 236 -3.41 26.39 0.82
CA GLY A 236 -4.49 26.33 1.80
C GLY A 236 -4.00 26.43 3.23
N ASP A 237 -4.94 26.36 4.15
CA ASP A 237 -4.74 26.37 5.59
C ASP A 237 -5.14 25.01 6.16
N LEU A 238 -4.32 24.46 7.04
CA LEU A 238 -4.54 23.26 7.84
C LEU A 238 -4.32 23.54 9.33
N SER A 239 -4.36 24.80 9.74
CA SER A 239 -4.21 25.19 11.15
C SER A 239 -5.31 24.62 12.05
N GLY A 240 -6.44 24.20 11.47
CA GLY A 240 -7.51 23.48 12.15
C GLY A 240 -7.19 22.02 12.47
N VAL A 241 -6.17 21.43 11.87
CA VAL A 241 -5.73 20.07 12.18
C VAL A 241 -5.04 20.06 13.54
N SER A 242 -5.74 19.59 14.56
CA SER A 242 -5.23 19.45 15.93
C SER A 242 -4.86 18.00 16.30
N THR A 243 -5.18 17.05 15.43
CA THR A 243 -4.93 15.62 15.59
C THR A 243 -3.46 15.30 15.29
N PRO A 244 -2.77 14.48 16.09
CA PRO A 244 -1.43 13.99 15.79
C PRO A 244 -1.33 13.46 14.36
N THR A 245 -0.31 13.90 13.61
CA THR A 245 -0.21 13.69 12.17
C THR A 245 1.13 13.07 11.78
N LEU A 246 1.12 11.94 11.04
CA LEU A 246 2.31 11.39 10.38
C LEU A 246 2.14 11.51 8.86
N ILE A 247 2.90 12.38 8.21
CA ILE A 247 2.96 12.45 6.75
C ILE A 247 4.08 11.55 6.24
N ILE A 248 3.74 10.62 5.36
CA ILE A 248 4.73 9.83 4.60
C ILE A 248 4.79 10.37 3.18
N ALA A 249 6.00 10.68 2.71
CA ALA A 249 6.29 11.23 1.40
C ALA A 249 7.45 10.48 0.74
N THR A 250 7.79 10.80 -0.49
CA THR A 250 9.01 10.37 -1.17
C THR A 250 9.55 11.48 -2.05
N ALA A 251 10.87 11.68 -2.04
CA ALA A 251 11.56 12.73 -2.79
C ALA A 251 11.38 12.61 -4.31
N GLU A 252 11.14 11.39 -4.81
CA GLU A 252 10.95 11.12 -6.24
C GLU A 252 9.49 11.13 -6.71
N ASP A 253 8.56 11.61 -5.88
CA ASP A 253 7.15 11.72 -6.26
C ASP A 253 6.95 12.77 -7.34
N THR A 254 6.65 12.34 -8.56
CA THR A 254 6.39 13.23 -9.71
C THR A 254 4.90 13.55 -9.91
N ILE A 255 4.01 12.93 -9.13
CA ILE A 255 2.56 13.17 -9.18
C ILE A 255 2.16 14.19 -8.11
N ALA A 256 2.69 14.03 -6.89
CA ALA A 256 2.52 14.94 -5.77
C ALA A 256 3.91 15.35 -5.21
N PRO A 257 4.71 16.12 -5.97
CA PRO A 257 6.06 16.48 -5.54
C PRO A 257 6.04 17.09 -4.14
N PRO A 258 6.98 16.69 -3.25
CA PRO A 258 6.98 17.17 -1.86
C PRO A 258 6.92 18.68 -1.72
N GLU A 259 7.66 19.41 -2.55
CA GLU A 259 7.75 20.87 -2.53
C GLU A 259 6.43 21.60 -2.90
N THR A 260 5.50 20.90 -3.55
CA THR A 260 4.19 21.45 -3.93
C THR A 260 3.01 20.80 -3.20
N HIS A 261 3.26 19.70 -2.45
CA HIS A 261 2.23 18.96 -1.73
C HIS A 261 2.65 18.61 -0.30
N SER A 262 3.27 17.48 -0.06
CA SER A 262 3.46 16.94 1.30
C SER A 262 4.20 17.87 2.24
N ARG A 263 5.23 18.58 1.76
CA ARG A 263 5.96 19.58 2.56
C ARG A 263 5.09 20.76 2.94
N LEU A 264 4.37 21.30 1.96
CA LEU A 264 3.45 22.45 2.20
C LEU A 264 2.31 22.04 3.13
N LEU A 265 1.80 20.82 3.02
CA LEU A 265 0.78 20.29 3.92
C LEU A 265 1.30 20.18 5.36
N TYR A 266 2.52 19.67 5.54
CA TYR A 266 3.16 19.58 6.85
C TYR A 266 3.37 20.97 7.48
N ASP A 267 3.85 21.94 6.69
CA ASP A 267 4.11 23.29 7.16
C ASP A 267 2.82 24.06 7.51
N ALA A 268 1.71 23.76 6.82
CA ALA A 268 0.40 24.38 7.06
C ALA A 268 -0.30 23.89 8.35
N ILE A 269 0.06 22.68 8.86
CA ILE A 269 -0.45 22.18 10.13
C ILE A 269 0.17 23.01 11.28
N ASN A 270 -0.64 23.36 12.26
CA ASN A 270 -0.21 24.17 13.40
C ASN A 270 1.01 23.56 14.10
N THR A 271 1.98 24.39 14.48
CA THR A 271 3.20 23.95 15.18
C THR A 271 2.95 23.40 16.59
N SER A 272 1.77 23.65 17.17
CA SER A 272 1.35 23.05 18.44
C SER A 272 0.80 21.63 18.29
N THR A 273 0.51 21.19 17.07
CA THR A 273 0.08 19.81 16.77
C THR A 273 1.28 18.91 16.70
N SER A 274 1.26 17.80 17.43
CA SER A 274 2.29 16.76 17.30
C SER A 274 2.27 16.24 15.85
N LYS A 275 3.39 16.38 15.15
CA LYS A 275 3.47 15.99 13.74
C LYS A 275 4.84 15.43 13.39
N VAL A 276 4.82 14.45 12.49
CA VAL A 276 5.99 13.78 11.94
C VAL A 276 5.98 13.91 10.43
N TYR A 277 7.10 14.29 9.85
CA TYR A 277 7.34 14.25 8.41
C TYR A 277 8.39 13.22 8.10
N LEU A 278 8.02 12.21 7.31
CA LEU A 278 8.89 11.12 6.90
C LEU A 278 8.91 11.09 5.38
N GLU A 279 10.05 11.41 4.77
CA GLU A 279 10.25 11.40 3.32
C GLU A 279 11.31 10.38 2.95
N PHE A 280 10.93 9.38 2.17
CA PHE A 280 11.87 8.42 1.61
C PHE A 280 12.72 9.08 0.52
N ALA A 281 14.02 8.72 0.47
CA ALA A 281 14.94 9.22 -0.56
C ALA A 281 14.57 8.70 -1.94
N GLU A 282 14.10 7.46 -2.02
CA GLU A 282 13.70 6.78 -3.25
C GLU A 282 12.25 6.32 -3.16
N GLY A 283 11.62 6.12 -4.32
CA GLY A 283 10.25 5.66 -4.43
C GLY A 283 9.41 6.58 -5.31
N ALA A 284 8.21 6.15 -5.66
CA ALA A 284 7.30 6.91 -6.50
C ALA A 284 5.98 7.17 -5.78
N HIS A 285 5.07 7.91 -6.40
CA HIS A 285 3.75 8.23 -5.85
C HIS A 285 2.96 7.01 -5.33
N ASN A 286 3.17 5.83 -5.93
CA ASN A 286 2.54 4.58 -5.51
C ASN A 286 3.25 3.89 -4.33
N LEU A 287 4.18 4.55 -3.65
CA LEU A 287 4.92 4.03 -2.49
C LEU A 287 4.04 3.29 -1.47
N PRO A 288 2.83 3.75 -1.10
CA PRO A 288 1.99 3.06 -0.11
C PRO A 288 1.15 1.91 -0.66
N THR A 289 1.23 1.61 -1.96
CA THR A 289 0.42 0.57 -2.59
C THR A 289 1.11 -0.80 -2.55
N ASN A 290 0.39 -1.86 -2.95
CA ASN A 290 0.96 -3.20 -3.13
C ASN A 290 2.16 -3.25 -4.09
N GLN A 291 2.35 -2.23 -4.92
CA GLN A 291 3.45 -2.11 -5.89
C GLN A 291 4.56 -1.16 -5.40
N GLY A 292 4.41 -0.62 -4.20
CA GLY A 292 5.37 0.30 -3.60
C GLY A 292 6.63 -0.38 -3.10
N SER A 293 7.61 0.44 -2.75
CA SER A 293 8.83 0.04 -2.06
C SER A 293 8.71 0.32 -0.56
N GLU A 294 9.72 -0.11 0.22
CA GLU A 294 9.84 0.22 1.66
C GLU A 294 8.61 -0.14 2.52
N LEU A 295 7.81 -1.16 2.09
CA LEU A 295 6.56 -1.51 2.76
C LEU A 295 6.77 -1.89 4.23
N GLN A 296 7.91 -2.53 4.55
CA GLN A 296 8.25 -2.88 5.93
C GLN A 296 8.48 -1.63 6.78
N THR A 297 9.29 -0.71 6.30
CA THR A 297 9.61 0.56 6.99
C THR A 297 8.34 1.39 7.17
N GLN A 298 7.55 1.58 6.09
CA GLN A 298 6.25 2.26 6.17
C GLN A 298 5.33 1.64 7.23
N GLY A 299 5.14 0.31 7.17
CA GLY A 299 4.27 -0.40 8.12
C GLY A 299 4.74 -0.26 9.55
N THR A 300 6.05 -0.31 9.81
CA THR A 300 6.63 -0.18 11.14
C THR A 300 6.42 1.23 11.71
N TYR A 301 6.69 2.29 10.93
CA TYR A 301 6.48 3.67 11.37
C TYR A 301 5.00 4.00 11.58
N VAL A 302 4.12 3.56 10.69
CA VAL A 302 2.67 3.75 10.87
C VAL A 302 2.18 3.01 12.10
N TYR A 303 2.60 1.75 12.31
CA TYR A 303 2.24 0.99 13.51
C TYR A 303 2.71 1.68 14.79
N ALA A 304 3.99 2.06 14.86
CA ALA A 304 4.54 2.74 16.03
C ALA A 304 3.83 4.07 16.30
N PHE A 305 3.54 4.86 15.25
CA PHE A 305 2.84 6.13 15.40
C PHE A 305 1.39 5.93 15.89
N LEU A 306 0.66 4.97 15.33
CA LEU A 306 -0.69 4.64 15.81
C LEU A 306 -0.67 4.19 17.26
N GLN A 307 0.23 3.27 17.63
CA GLN A 307 0.33 2.76 19.01
C GLN A 307 0.77 3.83 20.01
N SER A 308 1.70 4.70 19.62
CA SER A 308 2.09 5.85 20.47
C SER A 308 0.89 6.71 20.83
N ASN A 309 -0.01 6.97 19.87
CA ASN A 309 -1.20 7.81 20.08
C ASN A 309 -2.39 7.05 20.70
N PHE A 310 -2.44 5.72 20.57
CA PHE A 310 -3.51 4.89 21.12
C PHE A 310 -3.23 4.46 22.57
N THR A 311 -1.97 4.15 22.90
CA THR A 311 -1.61 3.57 24.19
C THR A 311 -0.81 4.52 25.07
N GLY A 312 -0.05 5.44 24.47
CA GLY A 312 0.89 6.30 25.19
C GLY A 312 2.13 5.56 25.70
N GLU A 313 2.39 4.32 25.24
CA GLU A 313 3.57 3.56 25.66
C GLU A 313 4.85 4.17 25.09
N SER A 314 5.85 4.40 25.96
CA SER A 314 7.07 5.12 25.59
C SER A 314 7.88 4.42 24.49
N LYS A 315 7.89 3.09 24.43
CA LYS A 315 8.65 2.34 23.41
C LYS A 315 8.31 2.76 21.97
N TYR A 316 7.04 3.09 21.70
CA TYR A 316 6.61 3.58 20.39
C TYR A 316 6.94 5.05 20.17
N ALA A 317 6.74 5.88 21.21
CA ALA A 317 7.08 7.30 21.15
C ALA A 317 8.59 7.49 20.99
N ASP A 318 9.41 6.72 21.74
CA ASP A 318 10.87 6.74 21.66
C ASP A 318 11.36 6.34 20.25
N PHE A 319 10.70 5.35 19.61
CA PHE A 319 11.01 4.96 18.24
C PHE A 319 10.71 6.10 17.25
N ILE A 320 9.53 6.72 17.35
CA ILE A 320 9.12 7.84 16.49
C ILE A 320 9.99 9.10 16.72
N SER A 321 10.48 9.35 17.92
CA SER A 321 11.36 10.49 18.22
C SER A 321 12.85 10.21 17.96
N GLY A 322 13.20 9.04 17.44
CA GLY A 322 14.57 8.66 17.09
C GLY A 322 15.12 9.35 15.86
N ASP A 323 16.30 8.93 15.42
CA ASP A 323 17.05 9.58 14.33
C ASP A 323 16.53 9.27 12.92
N GLY A 324 15.51 8.39 12.78
CA GLY A 324 15.01 7.91 11.49
C GLY A 324 15.88 6.79 10.90
N GLU A 325 15.70 6.54 9.61
CA GLU A 325 16.36 5.46 8.85
C GLU A 325 17.24 6.04 7.74
N ASP A 326 18.29 5.31 7.34
CA ASP A 326 19.17 5.71 6.22
C ASP A 326 18.42 5.87 4.89
N SER A 327 17.25 5.25 4.73
CA SER A 327 16.39 5.36 3.56
C SER A 327 15.60 6.67 3.48
N PHE A 328 15.64 7.52 4.51
CA PHE A 328 14.93 8.80 4.50
C PHE A 328 15.80 9.92 3.95
N SER A 329 15.23 10.75 3.07
CA SER A 329 15.81 12.03 2.67
C SER A 329 15.55 13.11 3.71
N THR A 330 14.41 13.02 4.40
CA THR A 330 14.00 13.96 5.45
C THR A 330 13.21 13.23 6.54
N TYR A 331 13.55 13.48 7.78
CA TYR A 331 12.81 13.03 8.95
C TYR A 331 12.72 14.15 9.98
N GLU A 332 11.50 14.57 10.28
CA GLU A 332 11.25 15.67 11.22
C GLU A 332 10.14 15.27 12.21
N THR A 333 10.38 15.54 13.48
CA THR A 333 9.42 15.35 14.59
C THR A 333 9.34 16.63 15.43
N ASN A 334 8.15 16.96 15.97
CA ASN A 334 7.96 18.07 16.90
C ASN A 334 7.22 17.65 18.17
#